data_e4abb9bb861c540d9c9cf7321b45ed18
#
_entry.id   e4abb9bb861c540d9c9cf7321b45ed18
#
_cell.length_a   1.000
_cell.length_b   1.000
_cell.length_c   1.000
_cell.angle_alpha   90.00
_cell.angle_beta   90.00
_cell.angle_gamma   90.00
#
_symmetry.space_group_name_H-M   'P 1'
#
loop_
_entity.id
_entity.type
_entity.pdbx_description
1 polymer ?
#
loop_
_entity_poly.entity_id
_entity_poly.type
_entity_poly.pdbx_seq_one_letter_code
_entity_poly.pdbx_strand_id
1 'polypeptide(L)'
;FQEALPSVRQTGLAAFLLRYNEAFPDDRARLPKVFISQAAHYCWKKNMDLVGLGANALDTVPVDRHIRIDMDALADKVRACAAENQPVLGVISILGTTEEGAIDPLHQIEAFRQEVAHDGIRFWHHCDAAFGGFFAAMLPKNDDGTFRSVDQVDRTFAGPEGLIDEAAYRGIAAIAETDSLTIDPHKFGYVPYPAGAVLCRNYHVRDAISYAAPYLSDDDRSGFGGFLGQWTLEGSRPGAAAVSCYLSQAMVPLTEDGHGQFMKHCIEVNKDLVGALTDRFTGDATWITLRPFAPAETVG
;
A
#
# COMPACT_ATOMS: atom_id res chain seq x y z
N PHE A 1 -9.95 -26.50 22.09
CA PHE A 1 -9.44 -25.90 20.84
C PHE A 1 -8.04 -25.32 21.03
N GLN A 2 -7.76 -24.59 22.11
CA GLN A 2 -6.43 -24.00 22.38
C GLN A 2 -5.32 -25.02 22.71
N GLU A 3 -5.66 -26.21 23.22
CA GLU A 3 -4.69 -27.28 23.51
C GLU A 3 -4.27 -28.07 22.27
N ALA A 4 -5.10 -28.09 21.21
CA ALA A 4 -4.85 -28.90 20.02
C ALA A 4 -3.97 -28.19 18.96
N LEU A 5 -4.06 -26.86 18.88
CA LEU A 5 -3.35 -26.07 17.87
C LEU A 5 -2.53 -24.95 18.53
N PRO A 6 -1.20 -25.08 18.60
CA PRO A 6 -0.34 -24.01 19.07
C PRO A 6 -0.40 -22.80 18.10
N SER A 7 -0.09 -21.61 18.61
CA SER A 7 -0.15 -20.43 17.77
C SER A 7 0.92 -20.47 16.65
N VAL A 8 0.61 -19.89 15.49
CA VAL A 8 1.56 -19.71 14.38
C VAL A 8 2.83 -18.99 14.85
N ARG A 9 2.70 -18.07 15.79
CA ARG A 9 3.82 -17.32 16.37
C ARG A 9 4.80 -18.20 17.12
N GLN A 10 4.33 -19.28 17.75
CA GLN A 10 5.19 -20.19 18.53
C GLN A 10 5.85 -21.26 17.66
N THR A 11 5.13 -21.76 16.65
CA THR A 11 5.58 -22.92 15.88
C THR A 11 6.01 -22.59 14.46
N GLY A 12 5.66 -21.42 13.97
CA GLY A 12 5.78 -21.06 12.54
C GLY A 12 4.64 -21.65 11.71
N LEU A 13 4.43 -21.07 10.55
CA LEU A 13 3.28 -21.39 9.68
C LEU A 13 3.31 -22.85 9.19
N ALA A 14 4.48 -23.35 8.78
CA ALA A 14 4.59 -24.71 8.24
C ALA A 14 4.17 -25.78 9.27
N ALA A 15 4.70 -25.69 10.49
CA ALA A 15 4.34 -26.63 11.56
C ALA A 15 2.89 -26.46 12.01
N PHE A 16 2.38 -25.24 12.02
CA PHE A 16 0.97 -24.98 12.29
C PHE A 16 0.06 -25.67 11.27
N LEU A 17 0.34 -25.50 9.96
CA LEU A 17 -0.45 -26.12 8.90
C LEU A 17 -0.40 -27.65 8.93
N LEU A 18 0.75 -28.25 9.24
CA LEU A 18 0.84 -29.70 9.42
C LEU A 18 -0.12 -30.17 10.51
N ARG A 19 -0.07 -29.56 11.69
CA ARG A 19 -0.95 -29.91 12.82
C ARG A 19 -2.42 -29.61 12.55
N TYR A 20 -2.71 -28.51 11.86
CA TYR A 20 -4.08 -28.17 11.43
C TYR A 20 -4.63 -29.28 10.53
N ASN A 21 -3.88 -29.69 9.51
CA ASN A 21 -4.29 -30.71 8.55
C ASN A 21 -4.39 -32.13 9.16
N GLU A 22 -3.62 -32.40 10.22
CA GLU A 22 -3.78 -33.62 11.02
C GLU A 22 -5.06 -33.60 11.86
N ALA A 23 -5.38 -32.45 12.45
CA ALA A 23 -6.57 -32.28 13.30
C ALA A 23 -7.87 -32.19 12.49
N PHE A 24 -7.79 -31.68 11.26
CA PHE A 24 -8.93 -31.44 10.35
C PHE A 24 -8.67 -32.06 8.97
N PRO A 25 -8.66 -33.40 8.84
CA PRO A 25 -8.29 -34.08 7.60
C PRO A 25 -9.25 -33.79 6.44
N ASP A 26 -10.52 -33.50 6.74
CA ASP A 26 -11.57 -33.21 5.77
C ASP A 26 -11.62 -31.72 5.40
N ASP A 27 -10.93 -30.86 6.14
CA ASP A 27 -10.86 -29.39 5.94
C ASP A 27 -9.39 -28.94 5.87
N ARG A 28 -8.63 -29.52 4.98
CA ARG A 28 -7.19 -29.26 4.87
C ARG A 28 -6.90 -27.87 4.31
N ALA A 29 -6.17 -27.08 5.07
CA ALA A 29 -5.70 -25.78 4.62
C ALA A 29 -4.42 -25.91 3.79
N ARG A 30 -4.33 -25.09 2.74
CA ARG A 30 -3.13 -24.92 1.93
C ARG A 30 -2.28 -23.75 2.46
N LEU A 31 -1.06 -23.62 1.96
CA LEU A 31 -0.26 -22.43 2.19
C LEU A 31 -1.01 -21.18 1.67
N PRO A 32 -1.05 -20.10 2.43
CA PRO A 32 -1.79 -18.91 2.03
C PRO A 32 -1.17 -18.23 0.80
N LYS A 33 -1.98 -17.48 0.09
CA LYS A 33 -1.59 -16.60 -1.02
C LYS A 33 -1.60 -15.14 -0.62
N VAL A 34 -0.73 -14.38 -1.27
CA VAL A 34 -0.74 -12.91 -1.27
C VAL A 34 -0.86 -12.46 -2.71
N PHE A 35 -1.84 -11.62 -3.01
CA PHE A 35 -2.03 -11.05 -4.34
C PHE A 35 -1.44 -9.65 -4.43
N ILE A 36 -0.80 -9.36 -5.56
CA ILE A 36 -0.18 -8.06 -5.82
C ILE A 36 -0.25 -7.75 -7.32
N SER A 37 -0.30 -6.47 -7.67
CA SER A 37 -0.19 -6.02 -9.06
C SER A 37 1.09 -6.54 -9.74
N GLN A 38 1.01 -6.88 -11.02
CA GLN A 38 2.17 -7.24 -11.85
C GLN A 38 3.21 -6.12 -11.92
N ALA A 39 2.81 -4.85 -11.75
CA ALA A 39 3.68 -3.68 -11.70
C ALA A 39 4.34 -3.44 -10.32
N ALA A 40 4.31 -4.44 -9.44
CA ALA A 40 4.84 -4.32 -8.08
C ALA A 40 6.36 -4.22 -8.03
N HIS A 41 6.85 -3.50 -7.04
CA HIS A 41 8.28 -3.45 -6.74
C HIS A 41 8.83 -4.85 -6.39
N TYR A 42 10.03 -5.16 -6.85
CA TYR A 42 10.66 -6.48 -6.70
C TYR A 42 10.95 -6.91 -5.26
N CYS A 43 10.91 -5.99 -4.29
CA CYS A 43 11.11 -6.31 -2.87
C CYS A 43 10.07 -7.31 -2.33
N TRP A 44 8.86 -7.34 -2.88
CA TRP A 44 7.80 -8.22 -2.42
C TRP A 44 8.15 -9.70 -2.58
N LYS A 45 8.82 -10.09 -3.68
CA LYS A 45 9.32 -11.45 -3.85
C LYS A 45 10.35 -11.82 -2.79
N LYS A 46 11.28 -10.89 -2.48
CA LYS A 46 12.28 -11.08 -1.43
C LYS A 46 11.63 -11.18 -0.05
N ASN A 47 10.59 -10.38 0.19
CA ASN A 47 9.86 -10.42 1.45
C ASN A 47 9.18 -11.79 1.67
N MET A 48 8.60 -12.40 0.63
CA MET A 48 8.02 -13.73 0.75
C MET A 48 9.06 -14.80 1.14
N ASP A 49 10.26 -14.70 0.57
CA ASP A 49 11.36 -15.59 0.95
C ASP A 49 11.79 -15.35 2.40
N LEU A 50 11.95 -14.08 2.79
CA LEU A 50 12.39 -13.70 4.13
C LEU A 50 11.41 -14.18 5.23
N VAL A 51 10.10 -14.08 4.99
CA VAL A 51 9.09 -14.55 5.96
C VAL A 51 8.81 -16.06 5.87
N GLY A 52 9.52 -16.77 5.00
CA GLY A 52 9.41 -18.24 4.88
C GLY A 52 8.14 -18.74 4.19
N LEU A 53 7.44 -17.89 3.46
CA LEU A 53 6.30 -18.29 2.62
C LEU A 53 6.73 -18.81 1.25
N GLY A 54 7.92 -18.39 0.79
CA GLY A 54 8.44 -18.66 -0.53
C GLY A 54 7.80 -17.81 -1.64
N ALA A 55 8.51 -17.61 -2.73
CA ALA A 55 8.10 -16.74 -3.83
C ALA A 55 6.76 -17.16 -4.47
N ASN A 56 6.42 -18.45 -4.44
CA ASN A 56 5.15 -18.95 -5.00
C ASN A 56 3.90 -18.59 -4.17
N ALA A 57 4.08 -18.08 -2.95
CA ALA A 57 2.97 -17.55 -2.16
C ALA A 57 2.51 -16.18 -2.68
N LEU A 58 3.40 -15.44 -3.36
CA LEU A 58 3.06 -14.19 -4.02
C LEU A 58 2.53 -14.48 -5.43
N ASP A 59 1.27 -14.17 -5.65
CA ASP A 59 0.61 -14.36 -6.94
C ASP A 59 0.36 -12.98 -7.57
N THR A 60 0.89 -12.80 -8.78
CA THR A 60 0.74 -11.52 -9.48
C THR A 60 -0.58 -11.47 -10.23
N VAL A 61 -1.26 -10.34 -10.12
CA VAL A 61 -2.48 -10.01 -10.84
C VAL A 61 -2.10 -9.18 -12.07
N PRO A 62 -2.60 -9.48 -13.27
CA PRO A 62 -2.40 -8.64 -14.44
C PRO A 62 -2.80 -7.19 -14.18
N VAL A 63 -2.30 -6.30 -15.03
CA VAL A 63 -2.69 -4.88 -15.02
C VAL A 63 -3.56 -4.55 -16.22
N ASP A 64 -4.40 -3.54 -16.07
CA ASP A 64 -5.18 -2.96 -17.14
C ASP A 64 -4.31 -2.08 -18.08
N ARG A 65 -4.94 -1.41 -19.06
CA ARG A 65 -4.25 -0.49 -19.99
C ARG A 65 -3.64 0.74 -19.32
N HIS A 66 -3.99 1.01 -18.07
CA HIS A 66 -3.49 2.12 -17.25
C HIS A 66 -2.45 1.66 -16.22
N ILE A 67 -1.94 0.44 -16.38
CA ILE A 67 -0.98 -0.19 -15.44
C ILE A 67 -1.54 -0.33 -14.02
N ARG A 68 -2.85 -0.35 -13.85
CA ARG A 68 -3.55 -0.56 -12.58
C ARG A 68 -3.91 -2.03 -12.45
N ILE A 69 -3.97 -2.55 -11.24
CA ILE A 69 -4.41 -3.93 -10.99
C ILE A 69 -5.77 -4.20 -11.66
N ASP A 70 -5.86 -5.28 -12.42
CA ASP A 70 -7.10 -5.73 -13.05
C ASP A 70 -8.03 -6.33 -11.99
N MET A 71 -9.16 -5.67 -11.73
CA MET A 71 -10.08 -6.04 -10.67
C MET A 71 -10.83 -7.34 -10.96
N ASP A 72 -11.13 -7.64 -12.21
CA ASP A 72 -11.80 -8.88 -12.60
C ASP A 72 -10.85 -10.06 -12.38
N ALA A 73 -9.60 -9.93 -12.82
CA ALA A 73 -8.56 -10.93 -12.59
C ALA A 73 -8.26 -11.14 -11.10
N LEU A 74 -8.27 -10.06 -10.29
CA LEU A 74 -8.11 -10.16 -8.84
C LEU A 74 -9.27 -10.93 -8.21
N ALA A 75 -10.50 -10.59 -8.59
CA ALA A 75 -11.70 -11.23 -8.07
C ALA A 75 -11.73 -12.72 -8.37
N ASP A 76 -11.41 -13.11 -9.62
CA ASP A 76 -11.34 -14.51 -10.03
C ASP A 76 -10.31 -15.30 -9.23
N LYS A 77 -9.11 -14.73 -9.03
CA LYS A 77 -8.04 -15.37 -8.25
C LYS A 77 -8.41 -15.55 -6.78
N VAL A 78 -9.01 -14.54 -6.15
CA VAL A 78 -9.44 -14.61 -4.74
C VAL A 78 -10.54 -15.65 -4.56
N ARG A 79 -11.54 -15.67 -5.45
CA ARG A 79 -12.62 -16.67 -5.40
C ARG A 79 -12.13 -18.09 -5.69
N ALA A 80 -11.18 -18.26 -6.62
CA ALA A 80 -10.55 -19.55 -6.87
C ALA A 80 -9.81 -20.10 -5.64
N CYS A 81 -9.07 -19.25 -4.93
CA CYS A 81 -8.44 -19.65 -3.67
C CYS A 81 -9.45 -20.11 -2.63
N ALA A 82 -10.56 -19.39 -2.49
CA ALA A 82 -11.63 -19.78 -1.56
C ALA A 82 -12.26 -21.12 -1.91
N ALA A 83 -12.52 -21.36 -3.20
CA ALA A 83 -13.07 -22.65 -3.69
C ALA A 83 -12.13 -23.84 -3.43
N GLU A 84 -10.82 -23.59 -3.33
CA GLU A 84 -9.79 -24.60 -3.07
C GLU A 84 -9.38 -24.69 -1.58
N ASN A 85 -10.09 -24.03 -0.70
CA ASN A 85 -9.76 -23.90 0.73
C ASN A 85 -8.30 -23.39 0.92
N GLN A 86 -7.87 -22.45 0.07
CA GLN A 86 -6.57 -21.82 0.16
C GLN A 86 -6.74 -20.41 0.77
N PRO A 87 -6.19 -20.14 1.95
CA PRO A 87 -6.33 -18.84 2.59
C PRO A 87 -5.70 -17.72 1.76
N VAL A 88 -6.39 -16.60 1.65
CA VAL A 88 -5.84 -15.34 1.12
C VAL A 88 -5.33 -14.54 2.32
N LEU A 89 -4.02 -14.41 2.45
CA LEU A 89 -3.40 -13.65 3.53
C LEU A 89 -3.58 -12.14 3.34
N GLY A 90 -3.41 -11.68 2.11
CA GLY A 90 -3.54 -10.27 1.81
C GLY A 90 -3.61 -9.97 0.32
N VAL A 91 -4.15 -8.80 0.04
CA VAL A 91 -4.07 -8.10 -1.25
C VAL A 91 -3.23 -6.85 -1.05
N ILE A 92 -2.26 -6.64 -1.91
CA ILE A 92 -1.37 -5.50 -1.89
C ILE A 92 -1.71 -4.63 -3.10
N SER A 93 -2.24 -3.46 -2.83
CA SER A 93 -2.42 -2.40 -3.83
C SER A 93 -1.18 -1.51 -3.88
N ILE A 94 -0.98 -0.84 -5.01
CA ILE A 94 0.15 0.07 -5.20
C ILE A 94 -0.41 1.48 -5.40
N LEU A 95 0.10 2.41 -4.65
CA LEU A 95 -0.17 3.83 -4.84
C LEU A 95 1.10 4.50 -5.36
N GLY A 96 1.19 4.60 -6.68
CA GLY A 96 2.37 5.06 -7.39
C GLY A 96 3.35 3.93 -7.70
N THR A 97 3.22 3.29 -8.87
CA THR A 97 4.22 2.34 -9.36
C THR A 97 5.56 3.02 -9.59
N THR A 98 6.65 2.27 -9.52
CA THR A 98 8.02 2.85 -9.55
C THR A 98 8.34 3.56 -10.87
N GLU A 99 7.83 3.06 -11.99
CA GLU A 99 8.18 3.57 -13.32
C GLU A 99 7.08 4.45 -13.90
N GLU A 100 5.82 4.02 -13.80
CA GLU A 100 4.69 4.69 -14.44
C GLU A 100 3.94 5.65 -13.51
N GLY A 101 4.14 5.55 -12.20
CA GLY A 101 3.40 6.31 -11.20
C GLY A 101 1.92 5.91 -11.10
N ALA A 102 1.54 4.74 -11.65
CA ALA A 102 0.15 4.30 -11.70
C ALA A 102 -0.42 4.07 -10.29
N ILE A 103 -1.70 4.36 -10.13
CA ILE A 103 -2.43 4.23 -8.87
C ILE A 103 -3.50 3.15 -9.01
N ASP A 104 -3.37 2.10 -8.23
CA ASP A 104 -4.38 1.04 -8.18
C ASP A 104 -5.73 1.56 -7.68
N PRO A 105 -6.85 0.95 -8.07
CA PRO A 105 -8.19 1.36 -7.65
C PRO A 105 -8.50 0.88 -6.22
N LEU A 106 -7.81 1.44 -5.21
CA LEU A 106 -7.93 1.04 -3.80
C LEU A 106 -9.40 0.97 -3.34
N HIS A 107 -10.22 1.95 -3.75
CA HIS A 107 -11.65 1.99 -3.43
C HIS A 107 -12.43 0.78 -3.98
N GLN A 108 -12.03 0.25 -5.15
CA GLN A 108 -12.66 -0.95 -5.71
C GLN A 108 -12.20 -2.22 -4.99
N ILE A 109 -10.92 -2.28 -4.58
CA ILE A 109 -10.41 -3.38 -3.75
C ILE A 109 -11.14 -3.43 -2.41
N GLU A 110 -11.38 -2.27 -1.79
CA GLU A 110 -12.15 -2.19 -0.54
C GLU A 110 -13.62 -2.61 -0.73
N ALA A 111 -14.27 -2.16 -1.80
CA ALA A 111 -15.63 -2.58 -2.12
C ALA A 111 -15.71 -4.11 -2.35
N PHE A 112 -14.78 -4.67 -3.11
CA PHE A 112 -14.66 -6.10 -3.33
C PHE A 112 -14.40 -6.87 -2.02
N ARG A 113 -13.51 -6.35 -1.15
CA ARG A 113 -13.25 -6.94 0.16
C ARG A 113 -14.51 -7.03 1.03
N GLN A 114 -15.35 -6.00 1.00
CA GLN A 114 -16.62 -5.98 1.72
C GLN A 114 -17.61 -6.98 1.11
N GLU A 115 -17.69 -7.05 -0.21
CA GLU A 115 -18.53 -8.01 -0.92
C GLU A 115 -18.19 -9.45 -0.51
N VAL A 116 -16.94 -9.87 -0.69
CA VAL A 116 -16.54 -11.27 -0.42
C VAL A 116 -16.53 -11.62 1.07
N ALA A 117 -16.54 -10.63 1.95
CA ALA A 117 -16.68 -10.85 3.39
C ALA A 117 -18.02 -11.47 3.77
N HIS A 118 -19.07 -11.26 3.00
CA HIS A 118 -20.38 -11.92 3.16
C HIS A 118 -20.30 -13.43 2.88
N ASP A 119 -19.38 -13.84 2.00
CA ASP A 119 -19.08 -15.23 1.68
C ASP A 119 -18.05 -15.87 2.61
N GLY A 120 -17.65 -15.14 3.67
CA GLY A 120 -16.66 -15.60 4.65
C GLY A 120 -15.20 -15.42 4.21
N ILE A 121 -14.95 -14.87 3.02
CA ILE A 121 -13.59 -14.62 2.54
C ILE A 121 -13.06 -13.33 3.18
N ARG A 122 -11.90 -13.42 3.83
CA ARG A 122 -11.27 -12.28 4.49
C ARG A 122 -9.81 -12.24 4.13
N PHE A 123 -9.31 -11.04 3.85
CA PHE A 123 -7.89 -10.78 3.59
C PHE A 123 -7.48 -9.43 4.15
N TRP A 124 -6.20 -9.28 4.43
CA TRP A 124 -5.60 -8.01 4.80
C TRP A 124 -5.38 -7.14 3.56
N HIS A 125 -5.81 -5.89 3.58
CA HIS A 125 -5.48 -4.96 2.50
C HIS A 125 -4.32 -4.07 2.93
N HIS A 126 -3.18 -4.27 2.29
CA HIS A 126 -2.00 -3.43 2.44
C HIS A 126 -1.83 -2.53 1.23
N CYS A 127 -1.53 -1.25 1.46
CA CYS A 127 -1.17 -0.33 0.39
C CYS A 127 0.35 -0.11 0.37
N ASP A 128 1.01 -0.53 -0.70
CA ASP A 128 2.37 -0.09 -1.00
C ASP A 128 2.30 1.33 -1.56
N ALA A 129 2.36 2.30 -0.67
CA ALA A 129 2.37 3.72 -0.95
C ALA A 129 3.77 4.33 -0.76
N ALA A 130 4.81 3.49 -0.87
CA ALA A 130 6.20 3.90 -0.67
C ALA A 130 6.56 5.11 -1.54
N PHE A 131 6.06 5.16 -2.77
CA PHE A 131 6.25 6.27 -3.70
C PHE A 131 5.14 7.30 -3.57
N GLY A 132 3.87 6.91 -3.77
CA GLY A 132 2.75 7.82 -3.95
C GLY A 132 2.02 8.26 -2.69
N GLY A 133 2.37 7.76 -1.50
CA GLY A 133 1.61 8.06 -0.27
C GLY A 133 1.53 9.55 0.07
N PHE A 134 2.54 10.33 -0.29
CA PHE A 134 2.54 11.77 -0.04
C PHE A 134 1.58 12.55 -0.94
N PHE A 135 1.10 11.98 -2.03
CA PHE A 135 0.05 12.60 -2.85
C PHE A 135 -1.27 12.79 -2.09
N ALA A 136 -1.50 12.03 -1.04
CA ALA A 136 -2.65 12.24 -0.15
C ALA A 136 -2.66 13.64 0.49
N ALA A 137 -1.50 14.30 0.62
CA ALA A 137 -1.41 15.65 1.16
C ALA A 137 -2.05 16.72 0.25
N MET A 138 -2.20 16.46 -1.04
CA MET A 138 -2.82 17.41 -1.98
C MET A 138 -4.35 17.33 -2.01
N LEU A 139 -4.94 16.28 -1.42
CA LEU A 139 -6.38 16.09 -1.46
C LEU A 139 -7.09 17.01 -0.47
N PRO A 140 -8.18 17.71 -0.92
CA PRO A 140 -8.99 18.53 -0.03
C PRO A 140 -9.65 17.70 1.06
N LYS A 141 -9.70 18.27 2.27
CA LYS A 141 -10.27 17.62 3.45
C LYS A 141 -11.50 18.36 3.96
N ASN A 142 -12.35 17.63 4.64
CA ASN A 142 -13.44 18.14 5.46
C ASN A 142 -12.88 18.64 6.82
N ASP A 143 -13.69 19.32 7.58
CA ASP A 143 -13.31 19.85 8.91
C ASP A 143 -12.93 18.74 9.91
N ASP A 144 -13.44 17.53 9.73
CA ASP A 144 -13.12 16.35 10.53
C ASP A 144 -11.83 15.63 10.10
N GLY A 145 -11.15 16.15 9.08
CA GLY A 145 -9.91 15.59 8.54
C GLY A 145 -10.09 14.47 7.51
N THR A 146 -11.31 14.03 7.23
CA THR A 146 -11.60 13.07 6.15
C THR A 146 -11.42 13.72 4.79
N PHE A 147 -11.06 12.93 3.76
CA PHE A 147 -11.01 13.46 2.39
C PHE A 147 -12.41 13.76 1.87
N ARG A 148 -12.55 14.86 1.13
CA ARG A 148 -13.80 15.17 0.44
C ARG A 148 -14.09 14.10 -0.60
N SER A 149 -15.37 13.82 -0.87
CA SER A 149 -15.72 12.98 -2.00
C SER A 149 -15.39 13.69 -3.32
N VAL A 150 -15.13 12.94 -4.38
CA VAL A 150 -14.76 13.50 -5.69
C VAL A 150 -15.84 14.47 -6.21
N ASP A 151 -17.12 14.23 -5.89
CA ASP A 151 -18.24 15.10 -6.28
C ASP A 151 -18.25 16.46 -5.57
N GLN A 152 -17.48 16.61 -4.48
CA GLN A 152 -17.31 17.84 -3.72
C GLN A 152 -16.06 18.61 -4.11
N VAL A 153 -15.29 18.10 -5.08
CA VAL A 153 -14.03 18.68 -5.52
C VAL A 153 -14.18 19.32 -6.88
N ASP A 154 -13.43 20.41 -7.13
CA ASP A 154 -13.45 21.08 -8.41
C ASP A 154 -12.94 20.13 -9.51
N ARG A 155 -13.62 20.11 -10.65
CA ARG A 155 -13.25 19.28 -11.80
C ARG A 155 -11.93 19.68 -12.44
N THR A 156 -11.44 20.89 -12.18
CA THR A 156 -10.09 21.30 -12.59
C THR A 156 -9.01 20.64 -11.75
N PHE A 157 -9.37 20.16 -10.55
CA PHE A 157 -8.47 19.37 -9.72
C PHE A 157 -8.65 17.86 -9.98
N ALA A 158 -9.88 17.35 -9.92
CA ALA A 158 -10.17 15.94 -10.15
C ALA A 158 -11.28 15.76 -11.19
N GLY A 159 -10.92 15.42 -12.41
CA GLY A 159 -11.87 15.28 -13.53
C GLY A 159 -11.17 14.91 -14.83
N PRO A 160 -11.93 14.76 -15.93
CA PRO A 160 -11.39 14.32 -17.22
C PRO A 160 -10.25 15.19 -17.77
N GLU A 161 -10.30 16.49 -17.51
CA GLU A 161 -9.26 17.49 -17.89
C GLU A 161 -8.60 18.10 -16.63
N GLY A 162 -8.83 17.49 -15.47
CA GLY A 162 -8.31 17.97 -14.20
C GLY A 162 -6.81 17.71 -13.99
N LEU A 163 -6.29 18.15 -12.87
CA LEU A 163 -4.91 17.87 -12.47
C LEU A 163 -4.68 16.35 -12.38
N ILE A 164 -5.63 15.62 -11.79
CA ILE A 164 -5.69 14.15 -11.76
C ILE A 164 -7.05 13.66 -12.26
N ASP A 165 -7.13 12.40 -12.71
CA ASP A 165 -8.41 11.79 -13.06
C ASP A 165 -9.22 11.41 -11.81
N GLU A 166 -10.53 11.17 -11.96
CA GLU A 166 -11.40 10.78 -10.86
C GLU A 166 -11.00 9.44 -10.24
N ALA A 167 -10.49 8.50 -11.04
CA ALA A 167 -10.11 7.19 -10.57
C ALA A 167 -8.85 7.27 -9.69
N ALA A 168 -7.87 8.10 -10.08
CA ALA A 168 -6.70 8.38 -9.26
C ALA A 168 -7.09 9.08 -7.95
N TYR A 169 -7.98 10.08 -8.02
CA TYR A 169 -8.50 10.74 -6.81
C TYR A 169 -9.13 9.74 -5.84
N ARG A 170 -10.05 8.90 -6.33
CA ARG A 170 -10.72 7.86 -5.52
C ARG A 170 -9.72 6.84 -4.96
N GLY A 171 -8.72 6.48 -5.75
CA GLY A 171 -7.63 5.59 -5.30
C GLY A 171 -6.84 6.19 -4.16
N ILE A 172 -6.37 7.44 -4.29
CA ILE A 172 -5.62 8.13 -3.23
C ILE A 172 -6.50 8.32 -1.98
N ALA A 173 -7.74 8.77 -2.13
CA ALA A 173 -8.63 9.00 -1.00
C ALA A 173 -8.91 7.72 -0.19
N ALA A 174 -8.99 6.58 -0.85
CA ALA A 174 -9.23 5.28 -0.21
C ALA A 174 -8.03 4.73 0.59
N ILE A 175 -6.87 5.40 0.58
CA ILE A 175 -5.71 4.99 1.38
C ILE A 175 -6.06 4.88 2.88
N ALA A 176 -6.97 5.71 3.36
CA ALA A 176 -7.45 5.69 4.74
C ALA A 176 -8.28 4.44 5.09
N GLU A 177 -8.77 3.71 4.10
CA GLU A 177 -9.60 2.51 4.29
C GLU A 177 -8.76 1.23 4.36
N THR A 178 -7.50 1.26 3.96
CA THR A 178 -6.59 0.12 4.00
C THR A 178 -6.24 -0.27 5.44
N ASP A 179 -5.92 -1.54 5.68
CA ASP A 179 -5.54 -2.00 7.03
C ASP A 179 -4.14 -1.51 7.42
N SER A 180 -3.26 -1.39 6.44
CA SER A 180 -1.92 -0.85 6.62
C SER A 180 -1.37 -0.27 5.33
N LEU A 181 -0.38 0.60 5.49
CA LEU A 181 0.36 1.13 4.34
C LEU A 181 1.85 1.30 4.65
N THR A 182 2.65 1.22 3.60
CA THR A 182 4.06 1.64 3.63
C THR A 182 4.17 3.00 2.97
N ILE A 183 4.97 3.90 3.55
CA ILE A 183 5.27 5.22 2.97
C ILE A 183 6.75 5.54 3.19
N ASP A 184 7.39 6.11 2.18
CA ASP A 184 8.81 6.44 2.24
C ASP A 184 9.06 7.95 2.28
N PRO A 185 9.28 8.51 3.48
CA PRO A 185 9.62 9.92 3.62
C PRO A 185 10.84 10.35 2.81
N HIS A 186 11.78 9.43 2.54
CA HIS A 186 12.97 9.71 1.73
C HIS A 186 12.71 9.73 0.21
N LYS A 187 11.48 9.44 -0.22
CA LYS A 187 11.02 9.60 -1.61
C LYS A 187 10.27 10.93 -1.75
N PHE A 188 8.99 10.91 -2.06
CA PHE A 188 8.19 12.14 -2.17
C PHE A 188 7.92 12.88 -0.85
N GLY A 189 8.38 12.35 0.29
CA GLY A 189 8.46 13.13 1.53
C GLY A 189 9.60 14.13 1.58
N TYR A 190 10.53 14.06 0.59
CA TYR A 190 11.71 14.93 0.47
C TYR A 190 12.60 14.99 1.72
N VAL A 191 12.53 13.95 2.56
CA VAL A 191 13.40 13.84 3.74
C VAL A 191 14.80 13.41 3.28
N PRO A 192 15.85 14.21 3.44
CA PRO A 192 17.19 13.91 2.95
C PRO A 192 17.95 12.93 3.88
N TYR A 193 17.26 11.89 4.35
CA TYR A 193 17.79 10.85 5.22
C TYR A 193 17.01 9.55 4.99
N PRO A 194 17.66 8.38 4.96
CA PRO A 194 16.96 7.11 4.77
C PRO A 194 15.86 6.92 5.83
N ALA A 195 14.64 6.96 5.39
CA ALA A 195 13.46 6.84 6.23
C ALA A 195 12.34 6.12 5.49
N GLY A 196 11.78 5.11 6.11
CA GLY A 196 10.56 4.43 5.70
C GLY A 196 9.62 4.34 6.89
N ALA A 197 8.34 4.29 6.66
CA ALA A 197 7.33 4.14 7.71
C ALA A 197 6.28 3.11 7.31
N VAL A 198 5.75 2.41 8.31
CA VAL A 198 4.57 1.55 8.18
C VAL A 198 3.50 2.12 9.09
N LEU A 199 2.31 2.34 8.56
CA LEU A 199 1.15 2.78 9.32
C LEU A 199 0.11 1.66 9.31
N CYS A 200 -0.51 1.41 10.47
CA CYS A 200 -1.60 0.46 10.62
C CYS A 200 -2.83 1.20 11.13
N ARG A 201 -3.97 0.99 10.50
CA ARG A 201 -5.23 1.60 10.92
C ARG A 201 -5.64 1.19 12.33
N ASN A 202 -5.42 -0.08 12.65
CA ASN A 202 -5.67 -0.60 13.99
C ASN A 202 -4.35 -0.69 14.77
N TYR A 203 -4.19 0.17 15.79
CA TYR A 203 -2.98 0.19 16.61
C TYR A 203 -2.75 -1.11 17.41
N HIS A 204 -3.77 -1.92 17.66
CA HIS A 204 -3.63 -3.22 18.34
C HIS A 204 -2.83 -4.26 17.53
N VAL A 205 -2.58 -4.02 16.26
CA VAL A 205 -1.66 -4.86 15.46
C VAL A 205 -0.29 -4.96 16.13
N ARG A 206 0.19 -3.86 16.72
CA ARG A 206 1.46 -3.84 17.46
C ARG A 206 1.48 -4.83 18.62
N ASP A 207 0.34 -5.01 19.31
CA ASP A 207 0.24 -5.93 20.44
C ASP A 207 0.39 -7.39 19.96
N ALA A 208 -0.13 -7.70 18.78
CA ALA A 208 -0.01 -9.02 18.17
C ALA A 208 1.44 -9.34 17.69
N ILE A 209 2.23 -8.34 17.32
CA ILE A 209 3.60 -8.52 16.81
C ILE A 209 4.69 -8.22 17.86
N SER A 210 4.33 -7.69 19.03
CA SER A 210 5.31 -7.28 20.03
C SER A 210 6.03 -8.46 20.69
N TYR A 211 7.32 -8.27 20.99
CA TYR A 211 8.13 -9.15 21.84
C TYR A 211 8.70 -8.34 23.00
N ALA A 212 8.30 -8.68 24.22
CA ALA A 212 8.84 -8.09 25.42
C ALA A 212 10.17 -8.75 25.79
N ALA A 213 11.13 -7.92 26.22
CA ALA A 213 12.37 -8.42 26.84
C ALA A 213 12.37 -8.04 28.33
N PRO A 214 12.88 -8.92 29.23
CA PRO A 214 12.85 -8.67 30.68
C PRO A 214 13.59 -7.39 31.14
N TYR A 215 14.54 -6.90 30.32
CA TYR A 215 15.29 -5.67 30.60
C TYR A 215 14.61 -4.38 30.05
N LEU A 216 13.53 -4.54 29.31
CA LEU A 216 12.69 -3.43 28.90
C LEU A 216 11.68 -3.25 30.02
N SER A 217 11.92 -2.32 30.93
CA SER A 217 11.04 -2.10 32.07
C SER A 217 9.67 -1.55 31.62
N ASP A 218 8.60 -2.03 32.24
CA ASP A 218 7.23 -1.51 32.08
C ASP A 218 7.06 -0.04 32.50
N ASP A 219 8.12 0.60 32.96
CA ASP A 219 8.12 1.93 33.57
C ASP A 219 8.20 3.08 32.56
N ASP A 220 8.28 2.80 31.25
CA ASP A 220 8.23 3.86 30.24
C ASP A 220 6.80 4.36 30.02
N ARG A 221 6.27 4.99 31.06
CA ARG A 221 5.02 5.76 31.04
C ARG A 221 5.15 7.08 30.27
N SER A 222 6.17 7.21 29.41
CA SER A 222 6.44 8.43 28.63
C SER A 222 5.35 8.78 27.62
N GLY A 223 4.26 8.04 27.56
CA GLY A 223 3.12 8.32 26.67
C GLY A 223 3.38 8.02 25.19
N PHE A 224 4.62 7.71 24.80
CA PHE A 224 5.02 7.38 23.43
C PHE A 224 5.03 5.87 23.11
N GLY A 225 4.51 5.05 23.99
CA GLY A 225 4.13 3.67 23.63
C GLY A 225 5.24 2.64 23.54
N GLY A 226 6.31 2.74 24.33
CA GLY A 226 7.29 1.67 24.50
C GLY A 226 8.47 1.73 23.50
N PHE A 227 9.41 0.82 23.65
CA PHE A 227 10.60 0.72 22.80
C PHE A 227 10.25 0.21 21.42
N LEU A 228 10.64 0.91 20.35
CA LEU A 228 10.43 0.53 18.96
C LEU A 228 10.91 -0.91 18.65
N GLY A 229 12.00 -1.36 19.28
CA GLY A 229 12.53 -2.70 19.14
C GLY A 229 11.60 -3.83 19.54
N GLN A 230 10.52 -3.56 20.25
CA GLN A 230 9.48 -4.57 20.53
C GLN A 230 8.69 -4.98 19.28
N TRP A 231 8.64 -4.11 18.26
CA TRP A 231 7.80 -4.28 17.07
C TRP A 231 8.60 -4.38 15.77
N THR A 232 9.92 -4.17 15.82
CA THR A 232 10.81 -4.24 14.66
C THR A 232 11.75 -5.45 14.78
N LEU A 233 12.30 -5.89 13.64
CA LEU A 233 13.30 -6.96 13.64
C LEU A 233 14.57 -6.53 14.37
N GLU A 234 14.93 -5.25 14.27
CA GLU A 234 16.06 -4.68 15.00
C GLU A 234 15.66 -4.37 16.45
N GLY A 235 16.55 -4.64 17.39
CA GLY A 235 16.35 -4.26 18.79
C GLY A 235 16.47 -2.76 19.03
N SER A 236 17.18 -2.03 18.16
CA SER A 236 17.32 -0.56 18.23
C SER A 236 17.56 0.04 16.84
N ARG A 237 17.11 1.29 16.68
CA ARG A 237 17.33 2.09 15.48
C ARG A 237 17.85 3.48 15.82
N PRO A 238 18.70 4.10 14.95
CA PRO A 238 19.05 5.50 15.09
C PRO A 238 17.80 6.38 15.05
N GLY A 239 17.68 7.32 16.00
CA GLY A 239 16.57 8.27 16.03
C GLY A 239 16.61 9.34 14.94
N ALA A 240 17.70 9.43 14.17
CA ALA A 240 17.90 10.45 13.13
C ALA A 240 16.79 10.44 12.06
N ALA A 241 16.32 9.27 11.63
CA ALA A 241 15.22 9.18 10.67
C ALA A 241 13.93 9.82 11.21
N ALA A 242 13.55 9.52 12.46
CA ALA A 242 12.35 10.07 13.09
C ALA A 242 12.46 11.58 13.28
N VAL A 243 13.63 12.07 13.74
CA VAL A 243 13.89 13.51 13.89
C VAL A 243 13.84 14.22 12.55
N SER A 244 14.45 13.67 11.52
CA SER A 244 14.45 14.24 10.16
C SER A 244 13.02 14.34 9.60
N CYS A 245 12.21 13.29 9.76
CA CYS A 245 10.80 13.30 9.36
C CYS A 245 10.01 14.37 10.13
N TYR A 246 10.18 14.42 11.45
CA TYR A 246 9.51 15.40 12.29
C TYR A 246 9.85 16.83 11.88
N LEU A 247 11.14 17.15 11.71
CA LEU A 247 11.57 18.50 11.32
C LEU A 247 11.07 18.86 9.92
N SER A 248 11.17 17.93 8.96
CA SER A 248 10.66 18.16 7.61
C SER A 248 9.18 18.50 7.62
N GLN A 249 8.36 17.71 8.33
CA GLN A 249 6.91 17.93 8.40
C GLN A 249 6.51 19.13 9.27
N ALA A 250 7.32 19.50 10.25
CA ALA A 250 7.12 20.74 11.01
C ALA A 250 7.40 21.98 10.15
N MET A 251 8.36 21.91 9.22
CA MET A 251 8.67 23.01 8.30
C MET A 251 7.70 23.06 7.11
N VAL A 252 7.30 21.90 6.59
CA VAL A 252 6.38 21.75 5.45
C VAL A 252 5.28 20.76 5.87
N PRO A 253 4.17 21.24 6.44
CA PRO A 253 3.09 20.39 6.91
C PRO A 253 2.47 19.52 5.80
N LEU A 254 1.98 18.33 6.17
CA LEU A 254 1.26 17.42 5.26
C LEU A 254 -0.18 17.91 5.05
N THR A 255 -0.31 19.12 4.55
CA THR A 255 -1.56 19.79 4.22
C THR A 255 -1.60 20.17 2.76
N GLU A 256 -2.79 20.53 2.28
CA GLU A 256 -2.99 20.96 0.88
C GLU A 256 -2.12 22.18 0.54
N ASP A 257 -1.99 23.14 1.45
CA ASP A 257 -1.20 24.38 1.28
C ASP A 257 0.30 24.17 1.56
N GLY A 258 0.66 23.08 2.21
CA GLY A 258 2.04 22.71 2.50
C GLY A 258 2.60 21.75 1.48
N HIS A 259 2.84 20.51 1.89
CA HIS A 259 3.42 19.46 1.06
C HIS A 259 2.58 19.16 -0.19
N GLY A 260 1.25 19.32 -0.09
CA GLY A 260 0.33 19.16 -1.22
C GLY A 260 0.64 20.04 -2.42
N GLN A 261 1.20 21.26 -2.20
CA GLN A 261 1.62 22.14 -3.30
C GLN A 261 2.78 21.53 -4.12
N PHE A 262 3.73 20.89 -3.45
CA PHE A 262 4.83 20.21 -4.16
C PHE A 262 4.29 19.07 -5.01
N MET A 263 3.33 18.29 -4.49
CA MET A 263 2.73 17.19 -5.22
C MET A 263 1.94 17.68 -6.44
N LYS A 264 1.14 18.74 -6.28
CA LYS A 264 0.43 19.39 -7.40
C LYS A 264 1.40 19.84 -8.47
N HIS A 265 2.46 20.55 -8.08
CA HIS A 265 3.46 21.05 -9.01
C HIS A 265 4.21 19.92 -9.75
N CYS A 266 4.53 18.81 -9.10
CA CYS A 266 5.13 17.66 -9.76
C CYS A 266 4.24 17.12 -10.90
N ILE A 267 2.93 17.02 -10.66
CA ILE A 267 1.98 16.56 -11.67
C ILE A 267 1.86 17.58 -12.81
N GLU A 268 1.76 18.87 -12.49
CA GLU A 268 1.70 19.95 -13.50
C GLU A 268 2.91 19.91 -14.42
N VAL A 269 4.12 19.85 -13.88
CA VAL A 269 5.36 19.77 -14.65
C VAL A 269 5.41 18.52 -15.51
N ASN A 270 4.94 17.38 -15.00
CA ASN A 270 4.85 16.15 -15.78
C ASN A 270 3.88 16.30 -16.96
N LYS A 271 2.70 16.87 -16.72
CA LYS A 271 1.71 17.14 -17.79
C LYS A 271 2.27 18.08 -18.88
N ASP A 272 2.92 19.15 -18.46
CA ASP A 272 3.55 20.13 -19.38
C ASP A 272 4.65 19.46 -20.19
N LEU A 273 5.49 18.63 -19.57
CA LEU A 273 6.54 17.87 -20.24
C LEU A 273 5.96 16.89 -21.26
N VAL A 274 4.97 16.11 -20.88
CA VAL A 274 4.29 15.15 -21.78
C VAL A 274 3.63 15.91 -22.93
N GLY A 275 2.95 17.04 -22.69
CA GLY A 275 2.37 17.89 -23.70
C GLY A 275 3.41 18.39 -24.68
N ALA A 276 4.49 19.01 -24.20
CA ALA A 276 5.57 19.54 -25.02
C ALA A 276 6.29 18.45 -25.85
N LEU A 277 6.49 17.25 -25.28
CA LEU A 277 7.05 16.12 -26.00
C LEU A 277 6.08 15.60 -27.07
N THR A 278 4.81 15.50 -26.76
CA THR A 278 3.77 15.09 -27.72
C THR A 278 3.72 16.06 -28.90
N ASP A 279 3.64 17.35 -28.65
CA ASP A 279 3.63 18.38 -29.69
C ASP A 279 4.91 18.36 -30.57
N ARG A 280 6.05 18.10 -29.95
CA ARG A 280 7.34 18.06 -30.63
C ARG A 280 7.51 16.84 -31.51
N PHE A 281 6.97 15.69 -31.12
CA PHE A 281 7.29 14.38 -31.70
C PHE A 281 6.11 13.68 -32.40
N THR A 282 4.94 14.29 -32.52
CA THR A 282 3.80 13.76 -33.27
C THR A 282 3.79 14.14 -34.75
N GLY A 283 4.89 14.63 -35.31
CA GLY A 283 5.02 15.02 -36.72
C GLY A 283 5.74 13.97 -37.60
N ASP A 284 5.67 14.15 -38.92
CA ASP A 284 6.02 13.20 -39.98
C ASP A 284 7.49 12.69 -40.06
N ALA A 285 8.36 13.03 -39.16
CA ALA A 285 9.78 12.66 -39.22
C ALA A 285 10.31 11.97 -37.97
N THR A 286 9.46 11.42 -37.10
CA THR A 286 9.91 10.93 -35.83
C THR A 286 10.14 9.42 -35.82
N TRP A 287 11.36 9.03 -35.53
CA TRP A 287 11.76 7.67 -35.21
C TRP A 287 11.48 7.31 -33.72
N ILE A 288 10.91 8.23 -32.94
CA ILE A 288 10.46 8.02 -31.56
C ILE A 288 8.95 8.13 -31.53
N THR A 289 8.28 7.02 -31.29
CA THR A 289 6.84 7.04 -31.01
C THR A 289 6.68 7.20 -29.50
N LEU A 290 6.23 8.38 -29.05
CA LEU A 290 5.76 8.56 -27.69
C LEU A 290 4.41 7.83 -27.55
N ARG A 291 4.40 6.74 -26.87
CA ARG A 291 3.17 6.10 -26.39
C ARG A 291 3.19 6.19 -24.87
N PRO A 292 2.58 7.20 -24.25
CA PRO A 292 2.39 7.18 -22.83
C PRO A 292 1.58 5.94 -22.48
N PHE A 293 2.13 5.05 -21.67
CA PHE A 293 1.46 3.83 -21.20
C PHE A 293 0.25 4.16 -20.33
N ALA A 294 0.28 5.32 -19.72
CA ALA A 294 -0.82 5.86 -18.96
C ALA A 294 -1.15 7.26 -19.48
N PRO A 295 -2.41 7.71 -19.38
CA PRO A 295 -2.76 9.11 -19.61
C PRO A 295 -1.84 10.01 -18.78
N ALA A 296 -1.61 11.24 -19.26
CA ALA A 296 -0.82 12.26 -18.56
C ALA A 296 -1.33 12.58 -17.12
N GLU A 297 -2.45 12.00 -16.76
CA GLU A 297 -3.15 12.12 -15.48
C GLU A 297 -2.64 11.12 -14.42
N THR A 298 -1.83 10.13 -14.80
CA THR A 298 -1.19 9.27 -13.81
C THR A 298 -0.05 10.05 -13.16
N VAL A 299 0.00 9.93 -11.86
CA VAL A 299 1.02 10.55 -11.02
C VAL A 299 2.37 9.91 -11.37
N GLY A 300 3.12 10.54 -12.23
CA GLY A 300 4.47 10.11 -12.65
C GLY A 300 5.57 10.95 -12.05
#